data_180fd1f433c1f6d5ca1a661e7ca1ab71
#
_entry.id   180fd1f433c1f6d5ca1a661e7ca1ab71
#
_cell.length_a   1.000
_cell.length_b   1.000
_cell.length_c   1.000
_cell.angle_alpha   90.00
_cell.angle_beta   90.00
_cell.angle_gamma   90.00
#
_symmetry.space_group_name_H-M   'P 1'
#
loop_
_entity.id
_entity.type
_entity.pdbx_description
1 polymer ?
#
loop_
_entity_poly.entity_id
_entity_poly.type
_entity_poly.pdbx_seq_one_letter_code
_entity_poly.pdbx_strand_id
1 'polypeptide(L)'
;EIGPGSGALTHPMAYLGRAITAVEVDAKLAAKLTQETSSAAVEVVHDDFLNFRLPATPCVIVGNIPFHLTTAILRKLLHAPAWTDAVLLMQWEVARRRAGVGASTMMTAQWSPWFTFHLGSRVPRSAFRPQPNVDGGILVIRRVGDPKIPIEQRKAFQAMVHT
;
A
#
# COMPACT_ATOMS: atom_id res chain seq x y z
N GLU A 1 -5.20 4.34 5.39
CA GLU A 1 -4.25 3.35 5.94
C GLU A 1 -4.79 1.95 5.77
N ILE A 2 -3.94 1.01 5.40
CA ILE A 2 -4.26 -0.41 5.24
C ILE A 2 -3.80 -1.17 6.48
N GLY A 3 -4.74 -1.81 7.19
CA GLY A 3 -4.43 -2.68 8.33
C GLY A 3 -3.70 -1.95 9.45
N PRO A 4 -4.30 -0.94 10.09
CA PRO A 4 -3.65 -0.16 11.15
C PRO A 4 -3.22 -1.00 12.36
N GLY A 5 -3.86 -2.14 12.60
CA GLY A 5 -3.60 -2.99 13.74
C GLY A 5 -3.78 -2.23 15.06
N SER A 6 -2.72 -2.16 15.86
CA SER A 6 -2.70 -1.38 17.11
C SER A 6 -2.46 0.12 16.91
N GLY A 7 -2.46 0.64 15.67
CA GLY A 7 -2.30 2.07 15.40
C GLY A 7 -0.85 2.57 15.36
N ALA A 8 0.13 1.68 15.18
CA ALA A 8 1.55 2.05 15.18
C ALA A 8 1.91 3.13 14.15
N LEU A 9 1.23 3.16 13.01
CA LEU A 9 1.35 4.22 12.01
C LEU A 9 0.25 5.27 12.16
N THR A 10 -0.98 4.88 12.51
CA THR A 10 -2.13 5.78 12.66
C THR A 10 -1.85 6.89 13.66
N HIS A 11 -1.36 6.55 14.86
CA HIS A 11 -1.11 7.53 15.90
C HIS A 11 -0.11 8.63 15.49
N PRO A 12 1.10 8.32 15.00
CA PRO A 12 2.01 9.36 14.52
C PRO A 12 1.48 10.12 13.31
N MET A 13 0.73 9.49 12.41
CA MET A 13 0.14 10.17 11.25
C MET A 13 -0.98 11.14 11.65
N ALA A 14 -1.70 10.89 12.75
CA ALA A 14 -2.75 11.78 13.25
C ALA A 14 -2.22 13.20 13.57
N TYR A 15 -0.94 13.32 13.93
CA TYR A 15 -0.29 14.62 14.17
C TYR A 15 0.01 15.41 12.91
N LEU A 16 -0.12 14.81 11.71
CA LEU A 16 0.11 15.52 10.45
C LEU A 16 -1.03 16.46 10.06
N GLY A 17 -2.14 16.49 10.81
CA GLY A 17 -3.30 17.34 10.55
C GLY A 17 -4.03 17.01 9.25
N ARG A 18 -3.94 15.76 8.78
CA ARG A 18 -4.62 15.26 7.58
C ARG A 18 -5.72 14.26 7.97
N ALA A 19 -6.79 14.24 7.17
CA ALA A 19 -7.81 13.22 7.32
C ALA A 19 -7.23 11.83 7.01
N ILE A 20 -7.47 10.86 7.88
CA ILE A 20 -7.02 9.48 7.76
C ILE A 20 -8.24 8.57 7.82
N THR A 21 -8.40 7.72 6.81
CA THR A 21 -9.31 6.57 6.85
C THR A 21 -8.47 5.31 7.07
N ALA A 22 -8.62 4.67 8.21
CA ALA A 22 -7.88 3.47 8.60
C ALA A 22 -8.81 2.24 8.47
N VAL A 23 -8.47 1.31 7.57
CA VAL A 23 -9.30 0.14 7.25
C VAL A 23 -8.73 -1.09 7.94
N GLU A 24 -9.47 -1.65 8.92
CA GLU A 24 -9.05 -2.79 9.74
C GLU A 24 -10.06 -3.93 9.66
N VAL A 25 -9.58 -5.12 9.39
CA VAL A 25 -10.41 -6.33 9.25
C VAL A 25 -10.76 -6.97 10.59
N ASP A 26 -9.92 -6.80 11.59
CA ASP A 26 -10.20 -7.30 12.95
C ASP A 26 -11.09 -6.33 13.71
N ALA A 27 -12.30 -6.80 14.05
CA ALA A 27 -13.31 -5.99 14.74
C ALA A 27 -12.85 -5.48 16.11
N LYS A 28 -12.03 -6.27 16.84
CA LYS A 28 -11.53 -5.87 18.17
C LYS A 28 -10.47 -4.80 18.04
N LEU A 29 -9.56 -4.93 17.09
CA LEU A 29 -8.54 -3.92 16.82
C LEU A 29 -9.16 -2.64 16.27
N ALA A 30 -10.14 -2.73 15.38
CA ALA A 30 -10.87 -1.57 14.87
C ALA A 30 -11.58 -0.82 16.00
N ALA A 31 -12.33 -1.51 16.86
CA ALA A 31 -13.03 -0.91 18.00
C ALA A 31 -12.05 -0.26 19.00
N LYS A 32 -10.94 -0.93 19.31
CA LYS A 32 -9.90 -0.39 20.18
C LYS A 32 -9.28 0.87 19.59
N LEU A 33 -8.87 0.84 18.33
CA LEU A 33 -8.27 1.99 17.67
C LEU A 33 -9.23 3.18 17.60
N THR A 34 -10.52 2.92 17.35
CA THR A 34 -11.57 3.97 17.39
C THR A 34 -11.64 4.66 18.76
N GLN A 35 -11.50 3.90 19.84
CA GLN A 35 -11.51 4.47 21.20
C GLN A 35 -10.22 5.25 21.52
N GLU A 36 -9.09 4.80 21.02
CA GLU A 36 -7.77 5.41 21.26
C GLU A 36 -7.53 6.66 20.39
N THR A 37 -8.19 6.77 19.24
CA THR A 37 -8.07 7.90 18.32
C THR A 37 -9.20 8.90 18.59
N SER A 38 -9.03 9.78 19.59
CA SER A 38 -9.99 10.86 19.87
C SER A 38 -9.95 12.01 18.86
N SER A 39 -9.10 11.94 17.85
CA SER A 39 -8.96 12.95 16.80
C SER A 39 -10.08 12.83 15.77
N ALA A 40 -10.82 13.91 15.56
CA ALA A 40 -11.81 14.00 14.47
C ALA A 40 -11.22 13.79 13.06
N ALA A 41 -9.90 13.79 12.93
CA ALA A 41 -9.20 13.57 11.67
C ALA A 41 -8.99 12.07 11.33
N VAL A 42 -9.25 11.14 12.26
CA VAL A 42 -9.06 9.70 12.04
C VAL A 42 -10.41 9.00 12.05
N GLU A 43 -10.77 8.41 10.93
CA GLU A 43 -11.90 7.51 10.76
C GLU A 43 -11.41 6.08 10.69
N VAL A 44 -11.86 5.22 11.60
CA VAL A 44 -11.57 3.78 11.57
C VAL A 44 -12.74 3.05 10.97
N VAL A 45 -12.49 2.30 9.90
CA VAL A 45 -13.48 1.51 9.19
C VAL A 45 -13.20 0.03 9.42
N HIS A 46 -14.17 -0.69 10.02
CA HIS A 46 -14.10 -2.14 10.13
C HIS A 46 -14.52 -2.78 8.81
N ASP A 47 -13.56 -3.16 7.98
CA ASP A 47 -13.79 -3.80 6.68
C ASP A 47 -12.54 -4.57 6.24
N ASP A 48 -12.69 -5.51 5.30
CA ASP A 48 -11.56 -6.07 4.56
C ASP A 48 -11.10 -5.08 3.49
N PHE A 49 -9.84 -4.66 3.55
CA PHE A 49 -9.29 -3.74 2.57
C PHE A 49 -9.46 -4.23 1.13
N LEU A 50 -9.47 -5.54 0.89
CA LEU A 50 -9.69 -6.08 -0.45
C LEU A 50 -11.11 -5.81 -0.97
N ASN A 51 -12.10 -5.65 -0.09
CA ASN A 51 -13.48 -5.30 -0.41
C ASN A 51 -13.75 -3.79 -0.31
N PHE A 52 -12.99 -3.08 0.53
CA PHE A 52 -13.17 -1.65 0.77
C PHE A 52 -13.06 -0.83 -0.53
N ARG A 53 -14.03 0.05 -0.77
CA ARG A 53 -14.01 0.95 -1.92
C ARG A 53 -13.13 2.16 -1.64
N LEU A 54 -12.02 2.26 -2.37
CA LEU A 54 -11.13 3.42 -2.27
C LEU A 54 -11.85 4.71 -2.69
N PRO A 55 -11.48 5.86 -2.07
CA PRO A 55 -12.01 7.16 -2.47
C PRO A 55 -11.77 7.47 -3.95
N ALA A 56 -12.70 8.21 -4.55
CA ALA A 56 -12.54 8.72 -5.92
C ALA A 56 -11.73 10.03 -5.97
N THR A 57 -11.33 10.55 -4.81
CA THR A 57 -10.50 11.76 -4.67
C THR A 57 -9.03 11.39 -4.49
N PRO A 58 -8.07 12.27 -4.89
CA PRO A 58 -6.66 12.04 -4.67
C PRO A 58 -6.33 11.78 -3.20
N CYS A 59 -5.61 10.70 -2.94
CA CYS A 59 -5.19 10.32 -1.59
C CYS A 59 -3.84 9.60 -1.63
N VAL A 60 -3.18 9.53 -0.48
CA VAL A 60 -1.98 8.73 -0.26
C VAL A 60 -2.36 7.44 0.46
N ILE A 61 -1.84 6.33 0.00
CA ILE A 61 -2.04 5.02 0.62
C ILE A 61 -0.82 4.69 1.49
N VAL A 62 -1.07 4.31 2.73
CA VAL A 62 -0.02 3.86 3.65
C VAL A 62 -0.43 2.52 4.25
N GLY A 63 0.53 1.61 4.48
CA GLY A 63 0.19 0.38 5.17
C GLY A 63 1.37 -0.52 5.46
N ASN A 64 1.27 -1.24 6.58
CA ASN A 64 2.11 -2.38 6.89
C ASN A 64 1.40 -3.64 6.40
N ILE A 65 1.76 -4.10 5.21
CA ILE A 65 1.01 -5.10 4.46
C ILE A 65 1.30 -6.50 5.00
N PRO A 66 0.26 -7.29 5.38
CA PRO A 66 0.44 -8.69 5.70
C PRO A 66 1.07 -9.43 4.52
N PHE A 67 2.12 -10.20 4.79
CA PHE A 67 2.96 -10.78 3.75
C PHE A 67 2.20 -11.65 2.74
N HIS A 68 1.22 -12.41 3.22
CA HIS A 68 0.38 -13.28 2.38
C HIS A 68 -0.62 -12.51 1.50
N LEU A 69 -0.93 -11.25 1.82
CA LEU A 69 -1.86 -10.40 1.06
C LEU A 69 -1.17 -9.44 0.09
N THR A 70 0.15 -9.35 0.10
CA THR A 70 0.91 -8.35 -0.67
C THR A 70 0.51 -8.30 -2.14
N THR A 71 0.42 -9.45 -2.81
CA THR A 71 0.07 -9.48 -4.24
C THR A 71 -1.37 -9.05 -4.50
N ALA A 72 -2.32 -9.46 -3.65
CA ALA A 72 -3.72 -9.09 -3.80
C ALA A 72 -3.92 -7.58 -3.59
N ILE A 73 -3.30 -7.02 -2.55
CA ILE A 73 -3.35 -5.59 -2.26
C ILE A 73 -2.72 -4.77 -3.39
N LEU A 74 -1.53 -5.15 -3.88
CA LEU A 74 -0.90 -4.47 -5.01
C LEU A 74 -1.77 -4.50 -6.26
N ARG A 75 -2.39 -5.64 -6.60
CA ARG A 75 -3.32 -5.73 -7.72
C ARG A 75 -4.48 -4.78 -7.56
N LYS A 76 -5.11 -4.75 -6.38
CA LYS A 76 -6.21 -3.83 -6.09
C LYS A 76 -5.79 -2.38 -6.28
N LEU A 77 -4.66 -1.97 -5.71
CA LEU A 77 -4.16 -0.59 -5.83
C LEU A 77 -3.87 -0.21 -7.27
N LEU A 78 -3.17 -1.04 -8.02
CA LEU A 78 -2.79 -0.73 -9.42
C LEU A 78 -4.01 -0.59 -10.34
N HIS A 79 -5.15 -1.21 -10.01
CA HIS A 79 -6.40 -1.05 -10.76
C HIS A 79 -7.29 0.08 -10.23
N ALA A 80 -7.04 0.57 -9.03
CA ALA A 80 -7.88 1.61 -8.43
C ALA A 80 -7.53 3.00 -8.99
N PRO A 81 -8.53 3.85 -9.21
CA PRO A 81 -8.31 5.24 -9.63
C PRO A 81 -7.85 6.12 -8.45
N ALA A 82 -7.46 7.33 -8.77
CA ALA A 82 -7.39 8.50 -7.90
C ALA A 82 -6.27 8.58 -6.84
N TRP A 83 -5.77 7.50 -6.24
CA TRP A 83 -4.63 7.62 -5.33
C TRP A 83 -3.36 8.06 -6.08
N THR A 84 -2.52 8.87 -5.43
CA THR A 84 -1.31 9.45 -6.03
C THR A 84 -0.04 8.69 -5.68
N ASP A 85 0.12 8.37 -4.42
CA ASP A 85 1.29 7.71 -3.86
C ASP A 85 0.86 6.57 -2.94
N ALA A 86 1.66 5.50 -2.90
CA ALA A 86 1.51 4.44 -1.93
C ALA A 86 2.86 4.15 -1.26
N VAL A 87 2.89 4.15 0.07
CA VAL A 87 4.04 3.83 0.90
C VAL A 87 3.71 2.56 1.67
N LEU A 88 4.28 1.45 1.25
CA LEU A 88 3.91 0.12 1.72
C LEU A 88 5.12 -0.59 2.35
N LEU A 89 4.95 -1.01 3.61
CA LEU A 89 5.90 -1.87 4.30
C LEU A 89 5.51 -3.33 4.05
N MET A 90 6.45 -4.12 3.55
CA MET A 90 6.28 -5.54 3.20
C MET A 90 7.59 -6.30 3.43
N GLN A 91 7.68 -7.58 3.06
CA GLN A 91 8.95 -8.31 3.12
C GLN A 91 10.01 -7.63 2.25
N TRP A 92 11.25 -7.56 2.75
CA TRP A 92 12.37 -6.91 2.06
C TRP A 92 12.58 -7.44 0.63
N GLU A 93 12.64 -8.74 0.46
CA GLU A 93 12.87 -9.33 -0.86
C GLU A 93 11.69 -9.10 -1.83
N VAL A 94 10.47 -9.00 -1.31
CA VAL A 94 9.30 -8.66 -2.12
C VAL A 94 9.38 -7.19 -2.55
N ALA A 95 9.69 -6.27 -1.64
CA ALA A 95 9.87 -4.85 -1.95
C ALA A 95 10.97 -4.64 -3.01
N ARG A 96 12.13 -5.30 -2.86
CA ARG A 96 13.22 -5.26 -3.86
C ARG A 96 12.76 -5.68 -5.24
N ARG A 97 12.11 -6.84 -5.34
CA ARG A 97 11.62 -7.38 -6.63
C ARG A 97 10.57 -6.47 -7.25
N ARG A 98 9.66 -5.93 -6.45
CA ARG A 98 8.63 -5.00 -6.94
C ARG A 98 9.21 -3.66 -7.39
N ALA A 99 10.29 -3.21 -6.77
CA ALA A 99 11.03 -2.03 -7.21
C ALA A 99 11.98 -2.27 -8.40
N GLY A 100 12.05 -3.51 -8.91
CA GLY A 100 12.92 -3.87 -10.05
C GLY A 100 14.41 -3.95 -9.69
N VAL A 101 14.76 -4.03 -8.41
CA VAL A 101 16.15 -4.15 -7.96
C VAL A 101 16.63 -5.60 -8.09
N GLY A 102 17.58 -5.81 -9.00
CA GLY A 102 18.14 -7.12 -9.34
C GLY A 102 17.35 -7.85 -10.44
N ALA A 103 16.03 -7.85 -10.40
CA ALA A 103 15.17 -8.37 -11.45
C ALA A 103 13.78 -7.75 -11.35
N SER A 104 13.19 -7.32 -12.46
CA SER A 104 11.82 -6.81 -12.49
C SER A 104 10.82 -7.98 -12.41
N THR A 105 9.68 -7.71 -11.78
CA THR A 105 8.56 -8.66 -11.83
C THR A 105 7.66 -8.37 -13.01
N MET A 106 6.94 -9.38 -13.51
CA MET A 106 5.93 -9.21 -14.54
C MET A 106 4.93 -8.08 -14.17
N MET A 107 4.47 -8.05 -12.94
CA MET A 107 3.56 -6.99 -12.47
C MET A 107 4.21 -5.61 -12.60
N THR A 108 5.46 -5.43 -12.19
CA THR A 108 6.17 -4.15 -12.29
C THR A 108 6.32 -3.74 -13.76
N ALA A 109 6.73 -4.66 -14.62
CA ALA A 109 6.86 -4.39 -16.06
C ALA A 109 5.53 -4.00 -16.70
N GLN A 110 4.46 -4.74 -16.41
CA GLN A 110 3.11 -4.49 -16.93
C GLN A 110 2.50 -3.15 -16.50
N TRP A 111 2.95 -2.59 -15.39
CA TRP A 111 2.39 -1.34 -14.84
C TRP A 111 3.35 -0.15 -14.93
N SER A 112 4.58 -0.35 -15.38
CA SER A 112 5.60 0.69 -15.48
C SER A 112 5.22 1.93 -16.31
N PRO A 113 4.34 1.89 -17.33
CA PRO A 113 3.93 3.12 -18.01
C PRO A 113 3.11 4.08 -17.13
N TRP A 114 2.40 3.56 -16.13
CA TRP A 114 1.46 4.33 -15.29
C TRP A 114 1.92 4.53 -13.86
N PHE A 115 2.94 3.78 -13.42
CA PHE A 115 3.47 3.86 -12.06
C PHE A 115 4.98 3.73 -12.03
N THR A 116 5.61 4.46 -11.14
CA THR A 116 7.00 4.24 -10.75
C THR A 116 7.06 3.45 -9.45
N PHE A 117 8.06 2.57 -9.33
CA PHE A 117 8.25 1.71 -8.17
C PHE A 117 9.65 1.97 -7.61
N HIS A 118 9.75 2.38 -6.36
CA HIS A 118 11.02 2.72 -5.72
C HIS A 118 11.20 1.91 -4.45
N LEU A 119 12.40 1.35 -4.27
CA LEU A 119 12.79 0.71 -3.04
C LEU A 119 13.19 1.80 -2.03
N GLY A 120 12.53 1.81 -0.89
CA GLY A 120 12.89 2.62 0.26
C GLY A 120 13.80 1.87 1.23
N SER A 121 13.79 2.31 2.49
CA SER A 121 14.65 1.76 3.53
C SER A 121 14.31 0.31 3.87
N ARG A 122 15.34 -0.44 4.25
CA ARG A 122 15.19 -1.74 4.92
C ARG A 122 14.83 -1.52 6.37
N VAL A 123 13.85 -2.25 6.87
CA VAL A 123 13.38 -2.21 8.26
C VAL A 123 13.77 -3.54 8.92
N PRO A 124 14.65 -3.53 9.93
CA PRO A 124 15.10 -4.77 10.56
C PRO A 124 13.92 -5.47 11.25
N ARG A 125 13.90 -6.80 11.21
CA ARG A 125 12.85 -7.60 11.84
C ARG A 125 12.68 -7.32 13.34
N SER A 126 13.72 -6.86 14.01
CA SER A 126 13.67 -6.46 15.42
C SER A 126 12.78 -5.24 15.71
N ALA A 127 12.43 -4.46 14.69
CA ALA A 127 11.52 -3.32 14.81
C ALA A 127 10.04 -3.72 14.94
N PHE A 128 9.70 -4.98 14.67
CA PHE A 128 8.31 -5.46 14.67
C PHE A 128 7.95 -6.20 15.97
N ARG A 129 6.68 -6.14 16.33
CA ARG A 129 6.08 -6.91 17.43
C ARG A 129 4.73 -7.49 16.98
N PRO A 130 4.55 -8.82 16.93
CA PRO A 130 5.58 -9.85 17.11
C PRO A 130 6.64 -9.77 16.00
N GLN A 131 7.88 -10.24 16.32
CA GLN A 131 9.00 -10.20 15.38
C GLN A 131 8.81 -11.24 14.28
N PRO A 132 8.83 -10.85 12.99
CA PRO A 132 8.78 -11.79 11.88
C PRO A 132 10.12 -12.50 11.65
N ASN A 133 10.13 -13.50 10.77
CA ASN A 133 11.35 -14.25 10.42
C ASN A 133 12.29 -13.49 9.48
N VAL A 134 11.79 -12.47 8.79
CA VAL A 134 12.53 -11.71 7.76
C VAL A 134 12.37 -10.21 7.98
N ASP A 135 13.32 -9.45 7.46
CA ASP A 135 13.26 -7.99 7.50
C ASP A 135 12.14 -7.45 6.61
N GLY A 136 11.67 -6.25 6.97
CA GLY A 136 10.78 -5.45 6.16
C GLY A 136 11.51 -4.59 5.13
N GLY A 137 10.78 -4.14 4.14
CA GLY A 137 11.22 -3.18 3.14
C GLY A 137 10.10 -2.23 2.76
N ILE A 138 10.44 -0.98 2.57
CA ILE A 138 9.49 0.03 2.12
C ILE A 138 9.46 0.04 0.59
N LEU A 139 8.28 -0.16 0.01
CA LEU A 139 8.00 0.06 -1.40
C LEU A 139 7.22 1.35 -1.55
N VAL A 140 7.75 2.28 -2.34
CA VAL A 140 7.06 3.52 -2.70
C VAL A 140 6.59 3.39 -4.15
N ILE A 141 5.28 3.53 -4.37
CA ILE A 141 4.68 3.52 -5.70
C ILE A 141 4.08 4.90 -5.95
N ARG A 142 4.36 5.50 -7.10
CA ARG A 142 3.81 6.79 -7.50
C ARG A 142 3.10 6.67 -8.82
N ARG A 143 1.95 7.28 -8.91
CA ARG A 143 1.23 7.39 -10.18
C ARG A 143 1.93 8.41 -11.09
N VAL A 144 2.13 8.03 -12.35
CA VAL A 144 2.66 8.94 -13.38
C VAL A 144 1.54 9.89 -13.80
N GLY A 145 1.80 11.20 -13.71
CA GLY A 145 0.80 12.22 -14.04
C GLY A 145 0.47 12.30 -15.53
N ASP A 146 1.47 12.08 -16.39
CA ASP A 146 1.34 12.06 -17.85
C ASP A 146 1.96 10.77 -18.42
N PRO A 147 1.21 9.66 -18.42
CA PRO A 147 1.73 8.40 -18.91
C PRO A 147 1.83 8.40 -20.42
N LYS A 148 2.99 7.92 -20.96
CA LYS A 148 3.24 7.82 -22.41
C LYS A 148 2.29 6.88 -23.12
N ILE A 149 1.66 5.95 -22.41
CA ILE A 149 0.67 5.02 -22.93
C ILE A 149 -0.69 5.35 -22.30
N PRO A 150 -1.72 5.70 -23.08
CA PRO A 150 -3.06 5.92 -22.56
C PRO A 150 -3.59 4.72 -21.77
N ILE A 151 -4.36 4.97 -20.71
CA ILE A 151 -4.86 3.88 -19.84
C ILE A 151 -5.79 2.90 -20.59
N GLU A 152 -6.46 3.36 -21.63
CA GLU A 152 -7.32 2.57 -22.51
C GLU A 152 -6.53 1.47 -23.24
N GLN A 153 -5.25 1.72 -23.53
CA GLN A 153 -4.34 0.77 -24.19
C GLN A 153 -3.68 -0.21 -23.22
N ARG A 154 -3.99 -0.12 -21.92
CA ARG A 154 -3.38 -0.95 -20.88
C ARG A 154 -3.44 -2.44 -21.18
N LYS A 155 -4.61 -2.95 -21.58
CA LYS A 155 -4.78 -4.40 -21.85
C LYS A 155 -3.86 -4.88 -22.98
N ALA A 156 -3.76 -4.10 -24.07
CA ALA A 156 -2.88 -4.42 -25.20
C ALA A 156 -1.41 -4.40 -24.79
N PHE A 157 -0.97 -3.37 -24.05
CA PHE A 157 0.39 -3.28 -23.52
C PHE A 157 0.73 -4.44 -22.60
N GLN A 158 -0.14 -4.77 -21.65
CA GLN A 158 0.07 -5.85 -20.70
C GLN A 158 0.14 -7.22 -21.37
N ALA A 159 -0.64 -7.44 -22.44
CA ALA A 159 -0.56 -8.65 -23.24
C ALA A 159 0.79 -8.76 -23.96
N MET A 160 1.29 -7.65 -24.53
CA MET A 160 2.59 -7.61 -25.19
C MET A 160 3.75 -7.90 -24.22
N VAL A 161 3.70 -7.38 -23.01
CA VAL A 161 4.74 -7.61 -21.99
C VAL A 161 4.71 -9.05 -21.46
N HIS A 162 3.59 -9.76 -21.59
CA HIS A 162 3.44 -11.14 -21.11
C HIS A 162 4.02 -12.17 -22.08
N THR A 163 4.30 -11.78 -23.32
CA THR A 163 4.89 -12.65 -24.37
C THR A 163 6.40 -12.71 -24.24
#